data_e1cc74556e163cf8158797bfa844e91b
#
_entry.id   e1cc74556e163cf8158797bfa844e91b
#
_cell.length_a   1.000
_cell.length_b   1.000
_cell.length_c   1.000
_cell.angle_alpha   90.00
_cell.angle_beta   90.00
_cell.angle_gamma   90.00
#
_symmetry.space_group_name_H-M   'P 1'
#
loop_
_entity.id
_entity.type
_entity.pdbx_description
1 polymer ?
#
loop_
_entity_poly.entity_id
_entity_poly.type
_entity_poly.pdbx_seq_one_letter_code
_entity_poly.pdbx_strand_id
1 'polypeptide(L)'
;MMANQVDSLDEQILAALQENGRLTMKSLAEQVGLSSPAMIERVRRLEERGVISGYRAVVAPAALGRPISALIVATVDRRDQEAFSRQVQEQAAVSEVHRTTGDATHLVKVNVPDMATLEKIVDDLSETGARCQSTIVLSSPVPYRPITPPEGLTVQRSRLARRRRRSVADDGANGETPKRPGRPRGRRPAAA
;
A
#
# COMPACT_ATOMS: atom_id res chain seq x y z
N MET A 1 14.92 -8.65 11.36
CA MET A 1 13.99 -8.08 10.37
C MET A 1 14.04 -6.57 10.52
N MET A 2 14.64 -5.85 9.58
CA MET A 2 14.62 -4.39 9.57
C MET A 2 13.18 -3.96 9.29
N ALA A 3 12.53 -3.31 10.26
CA ALA A 3 11.20 -2.77 10.09
C ALA A 3 11.23 -1.81 8.90
N ASN A 4 10.35 -2.04 7.94
CA ASN A 4 10.10 -1.19 6.79
C ASN A 4 9.57 0.17 7.34
N GLN A 5 10.48 1.08 7.66
CA GLN A 5 10.14 2.31 8.36
C GLN A 5 9.41 3.24 7.38
N VAL A 6 8.10 3.34 7.55
CA VAL A 6 7.20 4.28 6.87
C VAL A 6 7.27 5.59 7.65
N ASP A 7 7.58 6.73 7.01
CA ASP A 7 7.58 8.04 7.66
C ASP A 7 6.21 8.72 7.55
N SER A 8 6.01 9.85 8.22
CA SER A 8 4.73 10.56 8.22
C SER A 8 4.27 11.07 6.84
N LEU A 9 5.19 11.29 5.91
CA LEU A 9 4.86 11.63 4.53
C LEU A 9 4.44 10.38 3.76
N ASP A 10 5.11 9.26 3.99
CA ASP A 10 4.72 7.97 3.42
C ASP A 10 3.32 7.55 3.90
N GLU A 11 2.99 7.79 5.19
CA GLU A 11 1.64 7.55 5.73
C GLU A 11 0.57 8.37 5.01
N GLN A 12 0.82 9.66 4.74
CA GLN A 12 -0.10 10.52 4.00
C GLN A 12 -0.28 10.04 2.55
N ILE A 13 0.82 9.64 1.89
CA ILE A 13 0.79 9.06 0.54
C ILE A 13 -0.06 7.79 0.52
N LEU A 14 0.19 6.87 1.47
CA LEU A 14 -0.54 5.61 1.57
C LEU A 14 -2.02 5.81 1.88
N ALA A 15 -2.37 6.76 2.74
CA ALA A 15 -3.77 7.10 3.03
C ALA A 15 -4.49 7.60 1.78
N ALA A 16 -3.89 8.56 1.05
CA ALA A 16 -4.48 9.10 -0.17
C ALA A 16 -4.64 8.04 -1.27
N LEU A 17 -3.63 7.18 -1.46
CA LEU A 17 -3.68 6.10 -2.46
C LEU A 17 -4.65 4.97 -2.10
N GLN A 18 -4.86 4.69 -0.81
CA GLN A 18 -5.85 3.73 -0.36
C GLN A 18 -7.29 4.24 -0.59
N GLU A 19 -7.53 5.53 -0.49
CA GLU A 19 -8.83 6.14 -0.81
C GLU A 19 -9.06 6.24 -2.31
N ASN A 20 -8.03 6.63 -3.06
CA ASN A 20 -8.11 6.79 -4.51
C ASN A 20 -6.82 6.37 -5.21
N GLY A 21 -6.74 5.10 -5.59
CA GLY A 21 -5.61 4.54 -6.34
C GLY A 21 -5.41 5.08 -7.76
N ARG A 22 -6.29 6.01 -8.23
CA ARG A 22 -6.18 6.66 -9.54
C ARG A 22 -5.60 8.07 -9.49
N LEU A 23 -5.15 8.54 -8.31
CA LEU A 23 -4.50 9.84 -8.19
C LEU A 23 -3.27 9.91 -9.10
N THR A 24 -3.13 11.03 -9.82
CA THR A 24 -1.90 11.29 -10.57
C THR A 24 -0.77 11.66 -9.58
N MET A 25 0.47 11.38 -9.95
CA MET A 25 1.63 11.76 -9.13
C MET A 25 1.68 13.27 -8.85
N LYS A 26 1.20 14.09 -9.80
CA LYS A 26 1.08 15.53 -9.62
C LYS A 26 0.04 15.88 -8.55
N SER A 27 -1.17 15.32 -8.63
CA SER A 27 -2.23 15.57 -7.65
C SER A 27 -1.85 15.08 -6.25
N LEU A 28 -1.20 13.92 -6.17
CA LEU A 28 -0.71 13.37 -4.91
C LEU A 28 0.39 14.26 -4.30
N ALA A 29 1.30 14.79 -5.13
CA ALA A 29 2.35 15.71 -4.71
C ALA A 29 1.79 17.02 -4.14
N GLU A 30 0.78 17.57 -4.80
CA GLU A 30 0.07 18.78 -4.33
C GLU A 30 -0.59 18.55 -2.97
N GLN A 31 -1.26 17.39 -2.75
CA GLN A 31 -1.91 17.05 -1.48
C GLN A 31 -0.92 16.91 -0.30
N VAL A 32 0.25 16.36 -0.57
CA VAL A 32 1.26 16.06 0.48
C VAL A 32 2.29 17.18 0.63
N GLY A 33 2.27 18.20 -0.24
CA GLY A 33 3.21 19.33 -0.23
C GLY A 33 4.61 18.97 -0.72
N LEU A 34 4.70 18.11 -1.74
CA LEU A 34 5.96 17.69 -2.37
C LEU A 34 6.04 18.13 -3.83
N SER A 35 7.24 18.12 -4.41
CA SER A 35 7.41 18.23 -5.85
C SER A 35 7.06 16.89 -6.54
N SER A 36 6.56 16.93 -7.79
CA SER A 36 6.23 15.73 -8.55
C SER A 36 7.40 14.73 -8.67
N PRO A 37 8.65 15.14 -8.94
CA PRO A 37 9.79 14.21 -8.94
C PRO A 37 10.04 13.55 -7.59
N ALA A 38 9.92 14.29 -6.47
CA ALA A 38 10.08 13.74 -5.13
C ALA A 38 8.97 12.75 -4.78
N MET A 39 7.74 13.03 -5.24
CA MET A 39 6.61 12.12 -5.07
C MET A 39 6.81 10.82 -5.83
N ILE A 40 7.18 10.88 -7.11
CA ILE A 40 7.46 9.70 -7.93
C ILE A 40 8.52 8.81 -7.26
N GLU A 41 9.61 9.39 -6.78
CA GLU A 41 10.66 8.64 -6.11
C GLU A 41 10.19 7.99 -4.81
N ARG A 42 9.32 8.67 -4.02
CA ARG A 42 8.77 8.08 -2.79
C ARG A 42 7.83 6.91 -3.07
N VAL A 43 6.91 7.07 -4.02
CA VAL A 43 5.97 6.01 -4.40
C VAL A 43 6.76 4.80 -4.92
N ARG A 44 7.74 5.01 -5.82
CA ARG A 44 8.62 3.96 -6.32
C ARG A 44 9.30 3.18 -5.18
N ARG A 45 9.83 3.87 -4.16
CA ARG A 45 10.44 3.21 -2.99
C ARG A 45 9.45 2.42 -2.15
N LEU A 46 8.21 2.90 -2.01
CA LEU A 46 7.15 2.16 -1.31
C LEU A 46 6.78 0.88 -2.06
N GLU A 47 6.76 0.92 -3.39
CA GLU A 47 6.53 -0.24 -4.26
C GLU A 47 7.72 -1.22 -4.18
N GLU A 48 8.95 -0.77 -4.37
CA GLU A 48 10.17 -1.60 -4.31
C GLU A 48 10.34 -2.29 -2.95
N ARG A 49 9.93 -1.63 -1.88
CA ARG A 49 9.95 -2.19 -0.52
C ARG A 49 8.77 -3.11 -0.23
N GLY A 50 7.83 -3.26 -1.16
CA GLY A 50 6.62 -4.07 -0.98
C GLY A 50 5.63 -3.51 0.03
N VAL A 51 5.75 -2.22 0.41
CA VAL A 51 4.75 -1.52 1.25
C VAL A 51 3.48 -1.31 0.43
N ILE A 52 3.63 -0.90 -0.83
CA ILE A 52 2.56 -0.96 -1.83
C ILE A 52 2.76 -2.25 -2.60
N SER A 53 1.85 -3.21 -2.42
CA SER A 53 1.89 -4.51 -3.10
C SER A 53 1.24 -4.49 -4.49
N GLY A 54 0.56 -3.41 -4.85
CA GLY A 54 -0.09 -3.23 -6.14
C GLY A 54 -1.32 -2.35 -6.09
N TYR A 55 -1.91 -2.14 -7.26
CA TYR A 55 -3.15 -1.38 -7.46
C TYR A 55 -4.15 -2.28 -8.17
N ARG A 56 -5.40 -2.23 -7.75
CA ARG A 56 -6.48 -3.02 -8.36
C ARG A 56 -7.79 -2.25 -8.40
N ALA A 57 -8.58 -2.50 -9.43
CA ALA A 57 -9.96 -2.04 -9.47
C ALA A 57 -10.82 -2.89 -8.53
N VAL A 58 -11.68 -2.26 -7.76
CA VAL A 58 -12.73 -2.95 -7.00
C VAL A 58 -13.96 -3.05 -7.90
N VAL A 59 -14.34 -4.27 -8.25
CA VAL A 59 -15.46 -4.55 -9.15
C VAL A 59 -16.58 -5.20 -8.34
N ALA A 60 -17.84 -4.76 -8.58
CA ALA A 60 -19.00 -5.41 -7.99
C ALA A 60 -19.23 -6.78 -8.65
N PRO A 61 -19.19 -7.91 -7.91
CA PRO A 61 -19.31 -9.24 -8.51
C PRO A 61 -20.62 -9.45 -9.27
N ALA A 62 -21.69 -8.82 -8.81
CA ALA A 62 -23.00 -8.88 -9.48
C ALA A 62 -22.96 -8.29 -10.91
N ALA A 63 -22.13 -7.28 -11.18
CA ALA A 63 -21.95 -6.73 -12.53
C ALA A 63 -21.28 -7.71 -13.50
N LEU A 64 -20.61 -8.75 -12.96
CA LEU A 64 -20.00 -9.84 -13.72
C LEU A 64 -20.85 -11.12 -13.69
N GLY A 65 -22.14 -11.02 -13.35
CA GLY A 65 -23.04 -12.17 -13.29
C GLY A 65 -22.84 -13.11 -12.08
N ARG A 66 -22.14 -12.63 -11.02
CA ARG A 66 -21.87 -13.41 -9.80
C ARG A 66 -22.45 -12.73 -8.55
N PRO A 67 -23.80 -12.66 -8.41
CA PRO A 67 -24.44 -11.91 -7.34
C PRO A 67 -24.32 -12.53 -5.95
N ILE A 68 -23.99 -13.83 -5.85
CA ILE A 68 -23.89 -14.53 -4.57
C ILE A 68 -22.44 -14.55 -4.13
N SER A 69 -22.17 -13.90 -2.99
CA SER A 69 -20.88 -13.98 -2.28
C SER A 69 -21.01 -14.93 -1.10
N ALA A 70 -20.07 -15.85 -0.94
CA ALA A 70 -20.05 -16.77 0.19
C ALA A 70 -18.62 -16.93 0.75
N LEU A 71 -18.57 -17.31 2.02
CA LEU A 71 -17.35 -17.72 2.71
C LEU A 71 -17.44 -19.23 2.96
N ILE A 72 -16.45 -19.97 2.51
CA ILE A 72 -16.32 -21.40 2.79
C ILE A 72 -15.24 -21.55 3.85
N VAL A 73 -15.65 -22.06 5.01
CA VAL A 73 -14.77 -22.40 6.12
C VAL A 73 -14.36 -23.87 5.94
N ALA A 74 -13.07 -24.13 5.78
CA ALA A 74 -12.57 -25.47 5.57
C ALA A 74 -11.59 -25.90 6.66
N THR A 75 -11.77 -27.12 7.16
CA THR A 75 -10.79 -27.82 7.99
C THR A 75 -10.13 -28.90 7.15
N VAL A 76 -8.83 -28.72 6.90
CA VAL A 76 -8.05 -29.56 5.99
C VAL A 76 -6.93 -30.22 6.79
N ASP A 77 -6.88 -31.55 6.77
CA ASP A 77 -5.82 -32.30 7.38
C ASP A 77 -4.50 -32.09 6.64
N ARG A 78 -3.37 -32.25 7.34
CA ARG A 78 -2.04 -31.99 6.79
C ARG A 78 -1.74 -32.79 5.51
N ARG A 79 -2.22 -34.01 5.42
CA ARG A 79 -2.05 -34.91 4.25
C ARG A 79 -2.80 -34.42 3.02
N ASP A 80 -3.93 -33.72 3.21
CA ASP A 80 -4.85 -33.31 2.14
C ASP A 80 -4.62 -31.87 1.66
N GLN A 81 -3.69 -31.12 2.31
CA GLN A 81 -3.43 -29.72 2.02
C GLN A 81 -3.01 -29.43 0.58
N GLU A 82 -2.24 -30.31 -0.04
CA GLU A 82 -1.78 -30.13 -1.42
C GLU A 82 -2.95 -30.29 -2.41
N ALA A 83 -3.76 -31.33 -2.23
CA ALA A 83 -4.95 -31.59 -3.05
C ALA A 83 -5.94 -30.42 -2.91
N PHE A 84 -6.24 -30.00 -1.68
CA PHE A 84 -7.11 -28.86 -1.42
C PHE A 84 -6.59 -27.57 -2.06
N SER A 85 -5.29 -27.25 -1.91
CA SER A 85 -4.68 -26.02 -2.48
C SER A 85 -4.77 -26.01 -4.00
N ARG A 86 -4.58 -27.16 -4.65
CA ARG A 86 -4.72 -27.29 -6.10
C ARG A 86 -6.16 -27.06 -6.53
N GLN A 87 -7.10 -27.73 -5.89
CA GLN A 87 -8.52 -27.60 -6.19
C GLN A 87 -9.03 -26.17 -6.03
N VAL A 88 -8.62 -25.48 -4.96
CA VAL A 88 -8.96 -24.05 -4.75
C VAL A 88 -8.40 -23.15 -5.85
N GLN A 89 -7.17 -23.39 -6.33
CA GLN A 89 -6.55 -22.59 -7.40
C GLN A 89 -7.24 -22.78 -8.75
N GLU A 90 -7.83 -23.95 -9.01
CA GLU A 90 -8.55 -24.25 -10.24
C GLU A 90 -9.95 -23.65 -10.28
N GLN A 91 -10.52 -23.28 -9.12
CA GLN A 91 -11.86 -22.71 -9.02
C GLN A 91 -11.90 -21.22 -9.39
N ALA A 92 -12.35 -20.90 -10.59
CA ALA A 92 -12.47 -19.53 -11.09
C ALA A 92 -13.44 -18.63 -10.28
N ALA A 93 -14.26 -19.21 -9.43
CA ALA A 93 -15.17 -18.49 -8.54
C ALA A 93 -14.48 -18.00 -7.25
N VAL A 94 -13.30 -18.55 -6.92
CA VAL A 94 -12.53 -18.18 -5.73
C VAL A 94 -11.88 -16.81 -5.96
N SER A 95 -12.12 -15.88 -5.05
CA SER A 95 -11.52 -14.55 -5.09
C SER A 95 -10.43 -14.36 -4.05
N GLU A 96 -10.51 -15.02 -2.91
CA GLU A 96 -9.54 -14.92 -1.81
C GLU A 96 -9.45 -16.26 -1.07
N VAL A 97 -8.24 -16.59 -0.61
CA VAL A 97 -7.99 -17.75 0.27
C VAL A 97 -7.05 -17.32 1.38
N HIS A 98 -7.44 -17.61 2.61
CA HIS A 98 -6.62 -17.34 3.78
C HIS A 98 -6.42 -18.64 4.57
N ARG A 99 -5.16 -18.90 4.98
CA ARG A 99 -4.89 -19.89 6.00
C ARG A 99 -5.11 -19.26 7.37
N THR A 100 -5.80 -19.98 8.24
CA THR A 100 -6.21 -19.48 9.55
C THR A 100 -5.64 -20.36 10.66
N THR A 101 -5.60 -19.84 11.87
CA THR A 101 -5.35 -20.59 13.11
C THR A 101 -6.67 -21.04 13.71
N GLY A 102 -6.64 -22.11 14.52
CA GLY A 102 -7.82 -22.67 15.16
C GLY A 102 -8.37 -23.89 14.41
N ASP A 103 -9.63 -24.23 14.68
CA ASP A 103 -10.27 -25.44 14.12
C ASP A 103 -10.47 -25.35 12.61
N ALA A 104 -10.79 -24.16 12.12
CA ALA A 104 -10.82 -23.90 10.68
C ALA A 104 -9.40 -23.57 10.20
N THR A 105 -8.91 -24.33 9.23
CA THR A 105 -7.55 -24.15 8.68
C THR A 105 -7.50 -23.19 7.49
N HIS A 106 -8.64 -23.02 6.79
CA HIS A 106 -8.75 -22.15 5.62
C HIS A 106 -10.10 -21.42 5.61
N LEU A 107 -10.05 -20.18 5.11
CA LEU A 107 -11.22 -19.39 4.76
C LEU A 107 -11.13 -19.05 3.27
N VAL A 108 -12.12 -19.50 2.50
CA VAL A 108 -12.18 -19.32 1.05
C VAL A 108 -13.36 -18.43 0.72
N LYS A 109 -13.12 -17.30 0.04
CA LYS A 109 -14.16 -16.40 -0.43
C LYS A 109 -14.47 -16.68 -1.90
N VAL A 110 -15.73 -16.92 -2.19
CA VAL A 110 -16.22 -17.21 -3.53
C VAL A 110 -17.30 -16.21 -3.95
N ASN A 111 -17.37 -15.98 -5.28
CA ASN A 111 -18.46 -15.24 -5.89
C ASN A 111 -19.04 -16.10 -7.01
N VAL A 112 -20.34 -16.42 -6.92
CA VAL A 112 -20.99 -17.40 -7.81
C VAL A 112 -22.27 -16.84 -8.42
N PRO A 113 -22.70 -17.36 -9.59
CA PRO A 113 -23.93 -16.93 -10.24
C PRO A 113 -25.18 -17.42 -9.50
N ASP A 114 -25.13 -18.63 -8.92
CA ASP A 114 -26.29 -19.29 -8.32
C ASP A 114 -25.87 -20.25 -7.20
N MET A 115 -26.86 -20.81 -6.50
CA MET A 115 -26.67 -21.75 -5.38
C MET A 115 -26.13 -23.09 -5.82
N ALA A 116 -26.54 -23.58 -6.99
CA ALA A 116 -26.07 -24.86 -7.50
C ALA A 116 -24.54 -24.82 -7.77
N THR A 117 -24.05 -23.71 -8.28
CA THR A 117 -22.60 -23.47 -8.44
C THR A 117 -21.87 -23.43 -7.09
N LEU A 118 -22.48 -22.81 -6.06
CA LEU A 118 -21.89 -22.81 -4.72
C LEU A 118 -21.80 -24.19 -4.14
N GLU A 119 -22.91 -24.99 -4.23
CA GLU A 119 -22.98 -26.35 -3.76
C GLU A 119 -21.91 -27.24 -4.43
N LYS A 120 -21.81 -27.16 -5.75
CA LYS A 120 -20.77 -27.86 -6.50
C LYS A 120 -19.34 -27.53 -6.03
N ILE A 121 -19.04 -26.28 -5.76
CA ILE A 121 -17.71 -25.88 -5.27
C ILE A 121 -17.44 -26.49 -3.89
N VAL A 122 -18.43 -26.47 -3.00
CA VAL A 122 -18.30 -27.06 -1.66
C VAL A 122 -18.04 -28.55 -1.77
N ASP A 123 -18.73 -29.27 -2.67
CA ASP A 123 -18.56 -30.71 -2.92
C ASP A 123 -17.15 -30.97 -3.49
N ASP A 124 -16.75 -30.25 -4.55
CA ASP A 124 -15.43 -30.40 -5.17
C ASP A 124 -14.29 -30.18 -4.14
N LEU A 125 -14.44 -29.23 -3.22
CA LEU A 125 -13.47 -28.99 -2.15
C LEU A 125 -13.51 -30.10 -1.09
N SER A 126 -14.70 -30.65 -0.79
CA SER A 126 -14.87 -31.72 0.20
C SER A 126 -14.31 -33.04 -0.29
N GLU A 127 -14.35 -33.31 -1.61
CA GLU A 127 -13.74 -34.49 -2.23
C GLU A 127 -12.23 -34.60 -2.00
N THR A 128 -11.56 -33.46 -1.69
CA THR A 128 -10.13 -33.45 -1.31
C THR A 128 -9.86 -34.01 0.09
N GLY A 129 -10.89 -34.37 0.85
CA GLY A 129 -10.80 -34.79 2.25
C GLY A 129 -11.02 -33.63 3.25
N ALA A 130 -11.32 -32.43 2.78
CA ALA A 130 -11.61 -31.26 3.62
C ALA A 130 -13.05 -31.35 4.18
N ARG A 131 -13.24 -30.89 5.42
CA ARG A 131 -14.56 -30.58 5.95
C ARG A 131 -14.90 -29.14 5.64
N CYS A 132 -15.87 -28.91 4.76
CA CYS A 132 -16.26 -27.59 4.29
C CYS A 132 -17.64 -27.18 4.83
N GLN A 133 -17.76 -25.91 5.22
CA GLN A 133 -19.04 -25.30 5.59
C GLN A 133 -19.14 -23.95 4.88
N SER A 134 -20.19 -23.75 4.09
CA SER A 134 -20.44 -22.47 3.41
C SER A 134 -21.35 -21.56 4.23
N THR A 135 -21.06 -20.25 4.16
CA THR A 135 -21.87 -19.18 4.75
C THR A 135 -22.09 -18.10 3.71
N ILE A 136 -23.34 -17.76 3.42
CA ILE A 136 -23.67 -16.70 2.45
C ILE A 136 -23.49 -15.35 3.10
N VAL A 137 -22.82 -14.41 2.40
CA VAL A 137 -22.69 -13.02 2.82
C VAL A 137 -23.97 -12.28 2.47
N LEU A 138 -24.78 -11.94 3.48
CA LEU A 138 -26.01 -11.20 3.28
C LEU A 138 -25.76 -9.70 3.00
N SER A 139 -24.76 -9.13 3.67
CA SER A 139 -24.33 -7.74 3.48
C SER A 139 -22.92 -7.54 3.97
N SER A 140 -22.27 -6.48 3.48
CA SER A 140 -20.93 -6.05 3.95
C SER A 140 -21.01 -4.59 4.41
N PRO A 141 -21.39 -4.33 5.69
CA PRO A 141 -21.52 -2.96 6.20
C PRO A 141 -20.21 -2.16 6.14
N VAL A 142 -19.06 -2.85 6.16
CA VAL A 142 -17.74 -2.27 5.95
C VAL A 142 -17.02 -3.09 4.87
N PRO A 143 -17.26 -2.80 3.59
CA PRO A 143 -16.66 -3.58 2.49
C PRO A 143 -15.15 -3.38 2.40
N TYR A 144 -14.68 -2.19 2.71
CA TYR A 144 -13.28 -1.84 2.76
C TYR A 144 -13.06 -0.63 3.67
N ARG A 145 -11.96 -0.62 4.38
CA ARG A 145 -11.47 0.54 5.13
C ARG A 145 -9.96 0.64 4.97
N PRO A 146 -9.40 1.84 4.72
CA PRO A 146 -7.96 2.05 4.69
C PRO A 146 -7.28 1.57 5.96
N ILE A 147 -6.11 0.95 5.81
CA ILE A 147 -5.28 0.53 6.94
C ILE A 147 -4.46 1.74 7.38
N THR A 148 -4.61 2.13 8.64
CA THR A 148 -3.85 3.22 9.25
C THR A 148 -2.89 2.65 10.29
N PRO A 149 -1.75 3.32 10.54
CA PRO A 149 -0.87 2.94 11.64
C PRO A 149 -1.63 2.98 12.99
N PRO A 150 -1.29 2.10 13.96
CA PRO A 150 -1.88 2.16 15.29
C PRO A 150 -1.53 3.49 15.97
N GLU A 151 -2.51 4.07 16.69
CA GLU A 151 -2.31 5.28 17.49
C GLU A 151 -1.17 5.07 18.50
N GLY A 152 -0.22 6.04 18.56
CA GLY A 152 0.92 5.99 19.49
C GLY A 152 2.20 5.38 18.91
N LEU A 153 2.21 4.79 17.72
CA LEU A 153 3.43 4.53 16.99
C LEU A 153 3.90 5.83 16.32
N THR A 154 4.52 6.70 17.11
CA THR A 154 5.27 7.82 16.53
C THR A 154 6.44 7.21 15.78
N VAL A 155 6.34 7.13 14.45
CA VAL A 155 7.46 6.77 13.60
C VAL A 155 8.62 7.71 13.95
N GLN A 156 9.70 7.16 14.47
CA GLN A 156 10.86 7.96 14.89
C GLN A 156 11.30 8.81 13.70
N ARG A 157 11.09 10.12 13.81
CA ARG A 157 11.65 11.10 12.86
C ARG A 157 13.13 10.79 12.74
N SER A 158 13.59 10.39 11.56
CA SER A 158 14.98 10.04 11.33
C SER A 158 15.87 11.18 11.84
N ARG A 159 16.82 10.87 12.74
CA ARG A 159 17.76 11.84 13.32
C ARG A 159 18.59 12.57 12.25
N LEU A 160 18.59 12.08 11.02
CA LEU A 160 19.25 12.65 9.85
C LEU A 160 18.64 13.99 9.38
N ALA A 161 17.33 14.22 9.52
CA ALA A 161 16.70 15.49 9.14
C ALA A 161 17.06 16.64 10.11
N ARG A 162 17.38 16.35 11.37
CA ARG A 162 17.85 17.35 12.35
C ARG A 162 19.28 17.78 12.13
N ARG A 163 20.14 16.93 11.55
CA ARG A 163 21.55 17.24 11.32
C ARG A 163 21.74 18.22 10.15
N ARG A 164 20.92 18.11 9.08
CA ARG A 164 20.96 19.06 7.95
C ARG A 164 20.43 20.45 8.28
N ARG A 165 19.46 20.57 9.20
CA ARG A 165 18.98 21.90 9.64
C ARG A 165 19.95 22.61 10.58
N ARG A 166 20.80 21.88 11.32
CA ARG A 166 21.86 22.48 12.14
C ARG A 166 23.07 22.93 11.34
N SER A 167 23.47 22.24 10.28
CA SER A 167 24.59 22.65 9.44
C SER A 167 24.31 23.89 8.60
N VAL A 168 23.05 24.12 8.19
CA VAL A 168 22.66 25.34 7.44
C VAL A 168 22.47 26.56 8.34
N ALA A 169 22.24 26.34 9.65
CA ALA A 169 22.10 27.45 10.61
C ALA A 169 23.44 27.90 11.20
N ASP A 170 24.49 27.07 11.14
CA ASP A 170 25.82 27.39 11.71
C ASP A 170 26.76 28.07 10.69
N ASP A 171 26.49 27.88 9.38
CA ASP A 171 27.28 28.54 8.31
C ASP A 171 26.85 30.01 8.03
N GLY A 172 25.81 30.51 8.72
CA GLY A 172 25.28 31.87 8.56
C GLY A 172 25.86 32.94 9.51
N ALA A 173 26.71 32.56 10.49
CA ALA A 173 27.13 33.47 11.58
C ALA A 173 28.56 34.02 11.48
N ASN A 174 29.35 33.66 10.46
CA ASN A 174 30.70 34.21 10.25
C ASN A 174 30.82 34.82 8.84
N GLY A 175 30.12 35.91 8.62
CA GLY A 175 30.25 36.76 7.44
C GLY A 175 31.11 37.98 7.72
N GLU A 176 32.42 37.82 7.71
CA GLU A 176 33.31 38.97 7.50
C GLU A 176 33.11 39.50 6.08
N THR A 177 32.71 40.80 6.00
CA THR A 177 32.58 41.56 4.76
C THR A 177 33.96 41.78 4.14
N PRO A 178 34.26 41.34 2.91
CA PRO A 178 35.50 41.69 2.24
C PRO A 178 35.49 43.17 1.83
N LYS A 179 36.51 43.92 2.28
CA LYS A 179 36.80 45.31 1.88
C LYS A 179 36.97 45.38 0.35
N ARG A 180 36.21 46.25 -0.30
CA ARG A 180 36.36 46.59 -1.73
C ARG A 180 37.72 47.22 -1.99
N PRO A 181 38.50 46.78 -2.99
CA PRO A 181 39.71 47.47 -3.44
C PRO A 181 39.35 48.76 -4.15
N GLY A 182 40.11 49.82 -3.84
CA GLY A 182 39.92 51.18 -4.36
C GLY A 182 40.16 51.29 -5.87
N ARG A 183 39.33 52.08 -6.51
CA ARG A 183 39.39 52.44 -7.93
C ARG A 183 40.66 53.25 -8.21
N PRO A 184 41.49 53.00 -9.25
CA PRO A 184 42.58 53.83 -9.67
C PRO A 184 42.07 55.12 -10.36
N ARG A 185 42.64 56.25 -10.01
CA ARG A 185 42.36 57.58 -10.59
C ARG A 185 42.84 57.63 -12.05
N GLY A 186 41.92 57.94 -12.94
CA GLY A 186 42.22 58.17 -14.36
C GLY A 186 43.09 59.40 -14.58
N ARG A 187 44.11 59.19 -15.42
CA ARG A 187 44.93 60.30 -16.00
C ARG A 187 44.12 61.05 -17.06
N ARG A 188 44.13 62.39 -16.97
CA ARG A 188 43.67 63.29 -18.04
C ARG A 188 44.65 63.24 -19.21
N PRO A 189 44.24 63.27 -20.46
CA PRO A 189 45.09 63.57 -21.58
C PRO A 189 45.23 65.12 -21.71
N ALA A 190 46.46 65.53 -21.99
CA ALA A 190 46.82 66.94 -22.32
C ALA A 190 46.43 67.25 -23.77
N ALA A 191 46.01 68.45 -23.97
CA ALA A 191 45.73 69.05 -25.28
C ALA A 191 47.01 69.35 -26.08
N ALA A 192 46.93 69.07 -27.34
CA ALA A 192 47.52 69.78 -28.44
C ALA A 192 46.80 69.48 -29.73
#